data_530a7e7b71323a875d46cb3fb2945b16
#
_entry.id   530a7e7b71323a875d46cb3fb2945b16
#
_cell.length_a   1.000
_cell.length_b   1.000
_cell.length_c   1.000
_cell.angle_alpha   90.00
_cell.angle_beta   90.00
_cell.angle_gamma   90.00
#
_symmetry.space_group_name_H-M   'P 1'
#
loop_
_entity.id
_entity.type
_entity.pdbx_description
1 polymer ?
#
loop_
_entity_poly.entity_id
_entity_poly.type
_entity_poly.pdbx_seq_one_letter_code
_entity_poly.pdbx_strand_id
1 'polypeptide(L)'
;MFHAFTGCDTVSYFAQIGKKTAWKVWQNNNELTAAFYDLHEAPSVISEKTASALERFTVLLYDRTSEGSSVNEARKVLFTRKGRQMSTLPPTQAALKKHIERAVFQGGFCWGLATVKNQDLPSPGEWGWECPERWQPLWTDLPEAAISCQELLKCKCRSRCFNCICAKADYKCTIYCSCRGDCENS
;
A
#
# COMPACT_ATOMS: atom_id res chain seq x y z
N MET A 1 9.09 11.36 -11.67
CA MET A 1 8.04 10.81 -10.79
C MET A 1 7.75 9.33 -10.99
N PHE A 2 7.42 8.84 -12.19
CA PHE A 2 7.09 7.42 -12.42
C PHE A 2 8.13 6.44 -11.85
N HIS A 3 9.43 6.71 -12.05
CA HIS A 3 10.50 5.85 -11.53
C HIS A 3 10.54 5.81 -10.00
N ALA A 4 10.42 6.96 -9.34
CA ALA A 4 10.37 7.05 -7.89
C ALA A 4 9.14 6.32 -7.35
N PHE A 5 7.94 6.61 -7.88
CA PHE A 5 6.69 5.99 -7.42
C PHE A 5 6.64 4.47 -7.64
N THR A 6 7.19 3.96 -8.73
CA THR A 6 7.17 2.51 -9.01
C THR A 6 8.32 1.74 -8.36
N GLY A 7 9.13 2.41 -7.58
CA GLY A 7 10.25 1.85 -6.83
C GLY A 7 11.62 2.19 -7.43
N CYS A 8 12.53 2.63 -6.56
CA CYS A 8 13.92 2.92 -6.86
C CYS A 8 14.78 2.53 -5.64
N ASP A 9 16.07 2.90 -5.64
CA ASP A 9 16.99 2.51 -4.55
C ASP A 9 16.56 3.01 -3.17
N THR A 10 15.86 4.15 -3.12
CA THR A 10 15.41 4.80 -1.88
C THR A 10 13.92 4.67 -1.60
N VAL A 11 13.11 4.32 -2.60
CA VAL A 11 11.66 4.20 -2.46
C VAL A 11 11.23 2.77 -2.77
N SER A 12 10.43 2.16 -1.89
CA SER A 12 9.92 0.80 -2.03
C SER A 12 9.19 0.58 -3.37
N TYR A 13 9.16 -0.66 -3.81
CA TYR A 13 8.41 -1.08 -5.01
C TYR A 13 7.12 -1.81 -4.62
N PHE A 14 6.20 -1.91 -5.55
CA PHE A 14 4.99 -2.71 -5.40
C PHE A 14 5.30 -4.19 -5.60
N ALA A 15 4.95 -5.02 -4.61
CA ALA A 15 5.27 -6.44 -4.60
C ALA A 15 4.78 -7.14 -5.88
N GLN A 16 5.68 -7.85 -6.56
CA GLN A 16 5.45 -8.57 -7.82
C GLN A 16 5.03 -7.69 -9.01
N ILE A 17 5.08 -6.38 -8.89
CA ILE A 17 4.75 -5.45 -9.98
C ILE A 17 6.03 -4.84 -10.54
N GLY A 18 6.41 -5.28 -11.72
CA GLY A 18 7.55 -4.69 -12.44
C GLY A 18 7.18 -3.40 -13.19
N LYS A 19 8.17 -2.56 -13.48
CA LYS A 19 8.01 -1.28 -14.19
C LYS A 19 7.29 -1.41 -15.53
N LYS A 20 7.52 -2.48 -16.29
CA LYS A 20 6.83 -2.75 -17.55
C LYS A 20 5.32 -2.91 -17.36
N THR A 21 4.91 -3.57 -16.28
CA THR A 21 3.49 -3.73 -15.92
C THR A 21 2.88 -2.38 -15.53
N ALA A 22 3.57 -1.64 -14.67
CA ALA A 22 3.15 -0.31 -14.22
C ALA A 22 3.04 0.67 -15.40
N TRP A 23 3.99 0.64 -16.32
CA TRP A 23 3.97 1.46 -17.54
C TRP A 23 2.73 1.20 -18.40
N LYS A 24 2.38 -0.07 -18.63
CA LYS A 24 1.18 -0.45 -19.39
C LYS A 24 -0.12 0.03 -18.75
N VAL A 25 -0.18 0.07 -17.42
CA VAL A 25 -1.34 0.61 -16.69
C VAL A 25 -1.39 2.13 -16.81
N TRP A 26 -0.23 2.80 -16.72
CA TRP A 26 -0.14 4.24 -16.87
C TRP A 26 -0.56 4.73 -18.26
N GLN A 27 -0.11 4.08 -19.33
CA GLN A 27 -0.43 4.48 -20.72
C GLN A 27 -1.94 4.59 -20.99
N ASN A 28 -2.77 3.91 -20.23
CA ASN A 28 -4.22 3.91 -20.36
C ASN A 28 -4.91 4.82 -19.31
N ASN A 29 -4.15 5.70 -18.62
CA ASN A 29 -4.69 6.51 -17.54
C ASN A 29 -4.14 7.95 -17.61
N ASN A 30 -4.92 8.84 -18.24
CA ASN A 30 -4.53 10.25 -18.40
C ASN A 30 -4.52 11.03 -17.07
N GLU A 31 -5.40 10.69 -16.13
CA GLU A 31 -5.45 11.36 -14.82
C GLU A 31 -4.15 11.11 -14.03
N LEU A 32 -3.55 9.95 -14.21
CA LEU A 32 -2.28 9.63 -13.59
C LEU A 32 -1.12 10.47 -14.11
N THR A 33 -1.14 10.85 -15.38
CA THR A 33 -0.14 11.76 -15.96
C THR A 33 -0.19 13.12 -15.28
N ALA A 34 -1.39 13.66 -15.05
CA ALA A 34 -1.57 14.90 -14.30
C ALA A 34 -1.10 14.75 -12.84
N ALA A 35 -1.43 13.63 -12.19
CA ALA A 35 -0.98 13.36 -10.82
C ALA A 35 0.55 13.28 -10.70
N PHE A 36 1.24 12.63 -11.64
CA PHE A 36 2.70 12.60 -11.65
C PHE A 36 3.32 13.96 -11.94
N TYR A 37 2.66 14.80 -12.72
CA TYR A 37 3.11 16.17 -12.95
C TYR A 37 2.98 17.00 -11.67
N ASP A 38 1.81 16.95 -11.00
CA ASP A 38 1.61 17.62 -9.71
C ASP A 38 2.67 17.23 -8.68
N LEU A 39 3.02 15.95 -8.59
CA LEU A 39 4.04 15.48 -7.68
C LEU A 39 5.46 15.92 -8.09
N HIS A 40 5.71 16.10 -9.40
CA HIS A 40 7.01 16.55 -9.90
C HIS A 40 7.32 17.99 -9.49
N GLU A 41 6.31 18.83 -9.38
CA GLU A 41 6.43 20.21 -8.91
C GLU A 41 6.77 20.31 -7.42
N ALA A 42 7.01 19.18 -6.74
CA ALA A 42 7.37 19.10 -5.34
C ALA A 42 6.44 19.92 -4.41
N PRO A 43 5.13 19.65 -4.43
CA PRO A 43 4.16 20.41 -3.66
C PRO A 43 4.40 20.23 -2.16
N SER A 44 4.20 21.28 -1.37
CA SER A 44 4.27 21.21 0.10
C SER A 44 3.19 20.29 0.71
N VAL A 45 2.07 20.11 0.01
CA VAL A 45 0.95 19.24 0.40
C VAL A 45 0.44 18.50 -0.82
N ILE A 46 0.31 17.19 -0.72
CA ILE A 46 -0.26 16.35 -1.77
C ILE A 46 -1.78 16.54 -1.78
N SER A 47 -2.33 16.96 -2.91
CA SER A 47 -3.78 17.17 -3.04
C SER A 47 -4.54 15.85 -2.94
N GLU A 48 -5.77 15.89 -2.42
CA GLU A 48 -6.64 14.71 -2.34
C GLU A 48 -6.92 14.11 -3.74
N LYS A 49 -7.07 14.96 -4.75
CA LYS A 49 -7.25 14.52 -6.14
C LYS A 49 -6.05 13.71 -6.63
N THR A 50 -4.84 14.20 -6.39
CA THR A 50 -3.59 13.51 -6.76
C THR A 50 -3.44 12.20 -6.00
N ALA A 51 -3.69 12.21 -4.68
CA ALA A 51 -3.65 11.01 -3.85
C ALA A 51 -4.65 9.94 -4.33
N SER A 52 -5.89 10.34 -4.66
CA SER A 52 -6.94 9.44 -5.18
C SER A 52 -6.58 8.85 -6.53
N ALA A 53 -5.98 9.63 -7.46
CA ALA A 53 -5.51 9.12 -8.74
C ALA A 53 -4.40 8.06 -8.59
N LEU A 54 -3.47 8.28 -7.65
CA LEU A 54 -2.40 7.33 -7.33
C LEU A 54 -2.92 6.07 -6.61
N GLU A 55 -3.92 6.23 -5.74
CA GLU A 55 -4.61 5.10 -5.10
C GLU A 55 -5.32 4.24 -6.15
N ARG A 56 -6.07 4.87 -7.05
CA ARG A 56 -6.72 4.18 -8.18
C ARG A 56 -5.71 3.46 -9.07
N PHE A 57 -4.60 4.11 -9.41
CA PHE A 57 -3.52 3.47 -10.16
C PHE A 57 -2.98 2.25 -9.43
N THR A 58 -2.76 2.36 -8.11
CA THR A 58 -2.28 1.24 -7.31
C THR A 58 -3.26 0.07 -7.33
N VAL A 59 -4.57 0.31 -7.24
CA VAL A 59 -5.58 -0.75 -7.41
C VAL A 59 -5.42 -1.44 -8.76
N LEU A 60 -5.29 -0.67 -9.84
CA LEU A 60 -5.15 -1.21 -11.22
C LEU A 60 -3.85 -1.99 -11.45
N LEU A 61 -2.79 -1.71 -10.70
CA LEU A 61 -1.56 -2.52 -10.73
C LEU A 61 -1.81 -3.98 -10.31
N TYR A 62 -2.70 -4.20 -9.35
CA TYR A 62 -3.00 -5.52 -8.78
C TYR A 62 -4.24 -6.18 -9.37
N ASP A 63 -5.21 -5.39 -9.81
CA ASP A 63 -6.44 -5.86 -10.48
C ASP A 63 -6.88 -4.86 -11.55
N ARG A 64 -6.52 -5.15 -12.80
CA ARG A 64 -6.82 -4.30 -13.98
C ARG A 64 -8.30 -4.18 -14.28
N THR A 65 -9.10 -5.10 -13.78
CA THR A 65 -10.56 -5.17 -14.01
C THR A 65 -11.35 -4.56 -12.86
N SER A 66 -10.67 -4.10 -11.80
CA SER A 66 -11.33 -3.50 -10.66
C SER A 66 -11.99 -2.17 -11.03
N GLU A 67 -13.23 -1.98 -10.63
CA GLU A 67 -13.95 -0.69 -10.73
C GLU A 67 -13.74 0.18 -9.48
N GLY A 68 -13.28 -0.43 -8.36
CA GLY A 68 -13.04 0.26 -7.10
C GLY A 68 -11.80 1.14 -7.11
N SER A 69 -11.80 2.21 -6.34
CA SER A 69 -10.69 3.16 -6.19
C SER A 69 -9.88 2.97 -4.90
N SER A 70 -10.40 2.25 -3.90
CA SER A 70 -9.75 2.05 -2.61
C SER A 70 -8.84 0.83 -2.61
N VAL A 71 -7.57 1.02 -2.19
CA VAL A 71 -6.62 -0.08 -2.00
C VAL A 71 -7.04 -1.01 -0.87
N ASN A 72 -7.70 -0.50 0.17
CA ASN A 72 -8.17 -1.31 1.27
C ASN A 72 -9.29 -2.26 0.83
N GLU A 73 -10.22 -1.78 0.00
CA GLU A 73 -11.26 -2.63 -0.60
C GLU A 73 -10.66 -3.64 -1.60
N ALA A 74 -9.73 -3.22 -2.44
CA ALA A 74 -9.04 -4.11 -3.36
C ALA A 74 -8.29 -5.24 -2.60
N ARG A 75 -7.67 -4.94 -1.46
CA ARG A 75 -7.06 -5.95 -0.58
C ARG A 75 -8.06 -7.01 -0.14
N LYS A 76 -9.22 -6.60 0.37
CA LYS A 76 -10.29 -7.51 0.81
C LYS A 76 -10.75 -8.42 -0.33
N VAL A 77 -11.04 -7.83 -1.48
CA VAL A 77 -11.51 -8.56 -2.66
C VAL A 77 -10.46 -9.58 -3.14
N LEU A 78 -9.19 -9.17 -3.26
CA LEU A 78 -8.12 -10.04 -3.74
C LEU A 78 -7.78 -11.16 -2.76
N PHE A 79 -7.85 -10.90 -1.46
CA PHE A 79 -7.67 -11.91 -0.42
C PHE A 79 -8.78 -12.96 -0.46
N THR A 80 -10.04 -12.54 -0.62
CA THR A 80 -11.19 -13.44 -0.59
C THR A 80 -11.34 -14.26 -1.87
N ARG A 81 -11.04 -13.69 -3.05
CA ARG A 81 -11.29 -14.35 -4.34
C ARG A 81 -10.39 -15.54 -4.63
N LYS A 82 -9.13 -15.53 -4.22
CA LYS A 82 -8.14 -16.55 -4.65
C LYS A 82 -7.20 -17.03 -3.55
N GLY A 83 -7.44 -16.70 -2.29
CA GLY A 83 -6.51 -17.05 -1.20
C GLY A 83 -5.10 -16.51 -1.46
N ARG A 84 -4.98 -15.31 -2.03
CA ARG A 84 -3.69 -14.69 -2.32
C ARG A 84 -2.90 -14.51 -1.03
N GLN A 85 -1.61 -14.77 -1.09
CA GLN A 85 -0.72 -14.51 0.04
C GLN A 85 -0.69 -13.02 0.35
N MET A 86 -0.59 -12.67 1.62
CA MET A 86 -0.53 -11.27 2.11
C MET A 86 0.55 -10.45 1.39
N SER A 87 1.70 -11.05 1.08
CA SER A 87 2.81 -10.43 0.37
C SER A 87 2.49 -10.05 -1.09
N THR A 88 1.38 -10.54 -1.64
CA THR A 88 0.96 -10.27 -3.03
C THR A 88 -0.24 -9.35 -3.13
N LEU A 89 -0.67 -8.78 -2.00
CA LEU A 89 -1.75 -7.80 -1.95
C LEU A 89 -1.21 -6.36 -2.13
N PRO A 90 -2.06 -5.41 -2.56
CA PRO A 90 -1.70 -4.00 -2.56
C PRO A 90 -1.28 -3.52 -1.16
N PRO A 91 -0.53 -2.43 -1.03
CA PRO A 91 -0.29 -1.80 0.26
C PRO A 91 -1.61 -1.37 0.92
N THR A 92 -1.61 -1.16 2.24
CA THR A 92 -2.71 -0.47 2.91
C THR A 92 -2.73 1.00 2.50
N GLN A 93 -3.86 1.69 2.67
CA GLN A 93 -3.96 3.11 2.36
C GLN A 93 -2.94 3.95 3.17
N ALA A 94 -2.77 3.64 4.46
CA ALA A 94 -1.76 4.30 5.30
C ALA A 94 -0.33 4.08 4.77
N ALA A 95 0.01 2.84 4.39
CA ALA A 95 1.32 2.53 3.81
C ALA A 95 1.51 3.20 2.43
N LEU A 96 0.46 3.26 1.61
CA LEU A 96 0.49 3.94 0.31
C LEU A 96 0.71 5.44 0.49
N LYS A 97 0.07 6.08 1.47
CA LYS A 97 0.30 7.49 1.78
C LYS A 97 1.78 7.76 2.08
N LYS A 98 2.41 6.97 2.95
CA LYS A 98 3.84 7.09 3.25
C LYS A 98 4.74 6.77 2.05
N HIS A 99 4.30 5.88 1.19
CA HIS A 99 5.00 5.60 -0.07
C HIS A 99 4.94 6.79 -1.04
N ILE A 100 3.78 7.45 -1.19
CA ILE A 100 3.62 8.65 -2.02
C ILE A 100 4.52 9.78 -1.48
N GLU A 101 4.51 10.05 -0.17
CA GLU A 101 5.36 11.05 0.47
C GLU A 101 6.83 10.81 0.11
N ARG A 102 7.35 9.59 0.27
CA ARG A 102 8.74 9.25 -0.10
C ARG A 102 9.03 9.39 -1.59
N ALA A 103 8.06 9.05 -2.44
CA ALA A 103 8.21 9.21 -3.88
C ALA A 103 8.29 10.69 -4.31
N VAL A 104 7.52 11.57 -3.65
CA VAL A 104 7.62 13.03 -3.86
C VAL A 104 8.98 13.55 -3.40
N PHE A 105 9.41 13.16 -2.20
CA PHE A 105 10.72 13.57 -1.70
C PHE A 105 11.84 13.19 -2.67
N GLN A 106 11.86 11.95 -3.13
CA GLN A 106 12.90 11.48 -4.04
C GLN A 106 12.76 12.06 -5.45
N GLY A 107 11.57 12.01 -6.05
CA GLY A 107 11.36 12.36 -7.44
C GLY A 107 11.11 13.85 -7.69
N GLY A 108 10.46 14.53 -6.73
CA GLY A 108 10.18 15.95 -6.80
C GLY A 108 11.34 16.78 -6.24
N PHE A 109 11.65 16.61 -4.96
CA PHE A 109 12.71 17.43 -4.32
C PHE A 109 14.10 16.99 -4.73
N CYS A 110 14.51 15.74 -4.50
CA CYS A 110 15.90 15.36 -4.75
C CYS A 110 16.28 15.38 -6.23
N TRP A 111 15.47 14.77 -7.10
CA TRP A 111 15.80 14.72 -8.53
C TRP A 111 15.30 15.92 -9.31
N GLY A 112 14.10 16.44 -8.99
CA GLY A 112 13.54 17.61 -9.69
C GLY A 112 14.36 18.86 -9.50
N LEU A 113 14.96 19.03 -8.33
CA LEU A 113 15.81 20.18 -8.01
C LEU A 113 17.31 19.91 -8.18
N ALA A 114 17.74 18.76 -8.68
CA ALA A 114 19.14 18.35 -8.74
C ALA A 114 20.07 19.34 -9.49
N THR A 115 19.51 20.14 -10.40
CA THR A 115 20.26 21.16 -11.17
C THR A 115 20.20 22.56 -10.55
N VAL A 116 19.42 22.74 -9.49
CA VAL A 116 19.27 24.04 -8.80
C VAL A 116 20.40 24.21 -7.81
N LYS A 117 21.13 25.34 -7.90
CA LYS A 117 22.21 25.66 -6.98
C LYS A 117 21.64 26.12 -5.62
N ASN A 118 22.24 25.67 -4.52
CA ASN A 118 21.82 26.00 -3.16
C ASN A 118 20.35 25.62 -2.85
N GLN A 119 20.04 24.32 -2.98
CA GLN A 119 18.71 23.79 -2.66
C GLN A 119 18.47 23.79 -1.16
N ASP A 120 17.33 24.30 -0.75
CA ASP A 120 16.80 24.13 0.60
C ASP A 120 15.78 22.96 0.56
N LEU A 121 16.27 21.76 0.83
CA LEU A 121 15.42 20.57 0.83
C LEU A 121 14.63 20.47 2.15
N PRO A 122 13.36 20.10 2.12
CA PRO A 122 12.61 19.85 3.34
C PRO A 122 13.19 18.67 4.13
N SER A 123 12.88 18.60 5.42
CA SER A 123 13.32 17.47 6.24
C SER A 123 12.70 16.17 5.73
N PRO A 124 13.48 15.08 5.53
CA PRO A 124 12.93 13.79 5.17
C PRO A 124 11.86 13.29 6.16
N GLY A 125 11.92 13.71 7.43
CA GLY A 125 10.95 13.35 8.46
C GLY A 125 9.52 13.81 8.16
N GLU A 126 9.36 14.85 7.36
CA GLU A 126 8.06 15.34 6.90
C GLU A 126 7.51 14.52 5.72
N TRP A 127 8.36 13.68 5.11
CA TRP A 127 8.10 12.95 3.87
C TRP A 127 8.19 11.44 4.03
N GLY A 128 7.74 10.93 5.17
CA GLY A 128 7.59 9.49 5.39
C GLY A 128 8.89 8.77 5.76
N TRP A 129 9.86 9.50 6.31
CA TRP A 129 11.09 8.95 6.86
C TRP A 129 11.18 9.25 8.36
N GLU A 130 11.97 8.48 9.08
CA GLU A 130 12.33 8.72 10.48
C GLU A 130 13.82 8.50 10.69
N CYS A 131 14.40 9.10 11.72
CA CYS A 131 15.83 9.01 12.01
C CYS A 131 16.07 8.70 13.50
N PRO A 132 15.82 7.46 13.98
CA PRO A 132 16.21 7.07 15.33
C PRO A 132 17.73 7.05 15.51
N GLU A 133 18.48 6.40 14.62
CA GLU A 133 19.93 6.38 14.54
C GLU A 133 20.42 6.70 13.13
N ARG A 134 19.66 6.30 12.13
CA ARG A 134 19.87 6.57 10.71
C ARG A 134 18.53 6.73 10.01
N TRP A 135 18.53 7.43 8.89
CA TRP A 135 17.32 7.58 8.07
C TRP A 135 16.79 6.21 7.62
N GLN A 136 15.54 5.94 7.94
CA GLN A 136 14.81 4.74 7.53
C GLN A 136 13.36 5.10 7.20
N PRO A 137 12.65 4.28 6.41
CA PRO A 137 11.25 4.49 6.14
C PRO A 137 10.42 4.49 7.43
N LEU A 138 9.57 5.52 7.60
CA LEU A 138 8.57 5.51 8.66
C LEU A 138 7.53 4.43 8.34
N TRP A 139 7.48 3.41 9.18
CA TRP A 139 6.50 2.33 9.06
C TRP A 139 5.19 2.75 9.69
N THR A 140 4.09 2.38 9.04
CA THR A 140 2.76 2.58 9.61
C THR A 140 2.45 1.42 10.55
N ASP A 141 2.03 1.71 11.78
CA ASP A 141 1.40 0.71 12.61
C ASP A 141 0.14 0.20 11.92
N LEU A 142 -0.05 -1.12 11.95
CA LEU A 142 -1.09 -1.82 11.21
C LEU A 142 -2.26 -2.29 12.10
N PRO A 143 -2.79 -1.52 13.06
CA PRO A 143 -3.93 -1.99 13.84
C PRO A 143 -5.12 -2.31 12.94
N GLU A 144 -5.43 -1.44 11.97
CA GLU A 144 -6.56 -1.63 11.06
C GLU A 144 -6.33 -2.77 10.05
N ALA A 145 -5.12 -2.92 9.53
CA ALA A 145 -4.83 -4.04 8.61
C ALA A 145 -4.78 -5.37 9.36
N ALA A 146 -4.27 -5.41 10.57
CA ALA A 146 -4.32 -6.59 11.43
C ALA A 146 -5.79 -6.95 11.75
N ILE A 147 -6.62 -6.00 12.14
CA ILE A 147 -8.05 -6.21 12.41
C ILE A 147 -8.76 -6.68 11.14
N SER A 148 -8.55 -6.03 10.00
CA SER A 148 -9.15 -6.46 8.72
C SER A 148 -8.65 -7.84 8.28
N CYS A 149 -7.41 -8.22 8.62
CA CYS A 149 -6.90 -9.56 8.37
C CYS A 149 -7.45 -10.58 9.36
N GLN A 150 -7.69 -10.20 10.61
CA GLN A 150 -8.40 -11.03 11.59
C GLN A 150 -9.80 -11.38 11.12
N GLU A 151 -10.55 -10.40 10.62
CA GLU A 151 -11.90 -10.60 10.08
C GLU A 151 -11.92 -11.52 8.85
N LEU A 152 -10.81 -11.59 8.10
CA LEU A 152 -10.70 -12.42 6.89
C LEU A 152 -10.11 -13.81 7.16
N LEU A 153 -9.42 -14.01 8.29
CA LEU A 153 -8.94 -15.33 8.69
C LEU A 153 -10.13 -16.20 9.05
N LYS A 154 -10.30 -17.29 8.31
CA LYS A 154 -11.33 -18.26 8.56
C LYS A 154 -10.77 -19.68 8.54
N CYS A 155 -11.03 -20.45 9.55
CA CYS A 155 -10.69 -21.85 9.58
C CYS A 155 -11.81 -22.73 8.95
N LYS A 156 -11.41 -23.91 8.53
CA LYS A 156 -12.35 -24.93 7.98
C LYS A 156 -12.81 -25.95 9.03
N CYS A 157 -12.45 -25.73 10.31
CA CYS A 157 -12.84 -26.63 11.40
C CYS A 157 -14.32 -26.46 11.71
N ARG A 158 -15.01 -27.58 11.97
CA ARG A 158 -16.43 -27.57 12.35
C ARG A 158 -16.65 -27.48 13.86
N SER A 159 -15.68 -27.90 14.65
CA SER A 159 -15.62 -27.86 16.11
C SER A 159 -14.15 -28.00 16.54
N ARG A 160 -13.78 -27.99 17.80
CA ARG A 160 -12.43 -28.22 18.32
C ARG A 160 -11.32 -27.48 17.57
N CYS A 161 -11.28 -26.18 17.71
CA CYS A 161 -10.35 -25.31 16.98
C CYS A 161 -9.01 -25.07 17.72
N PHE A 162 -8.45 -26.08 18.38
CA PHE A 162 -7.19 -25.94 19.12
C PHE A 162 -5.95 -25.72 18.28
N ASN A 163 -5.94 -26.21 17.04
CA ASN A 163 -4.78 -26.17 16.16
C ASN A 163 -5.13 -25.70 14.74
N CYS A 164 -6.16 -24.92 14.63
CA CYS A 164 -6.59 -24.35 13.35
C CYS A 164 -5.73 -23.11 12.98
N ILE A 165 -5.93 -22.59 11.79
CA ILE A 165 -5.21 -21.41 11.31
C ILE A 165 -5.45 -20.18 12.20
N CYS A 166 -6.65 -20.04 12.80
CA CYS A 166 -6.95 -18.96 13.72
C CYS A 166 -6.17 -19.12 15.02
N ALA A 167 -6.22 -20.30 15.67
CA ALA A 167 -5.47 -20.57 16.89
C ALA A 167 -3.95 -20.46 16.71
N LYS A 168 -3.42 -20.91 15.57
CA LYS A 168 -1.99 -20.76 15.24
C LYS A 168 -1.54 -19.32 15.06
N ALA A 169 -2.44 -18.45 14.66
CA ALA A 169 -2.21 -17.03 14.50
C ALA A 169 -2.56 -16.22 15.75
N ASP A 170 -2.88 -16.90 16.85
CA ASP A 170 -3.36 -16.31 18.11
C ASP A 170 -4.61 -15.43 17.96
N TYR A 171 -5.52 -15.85 17.05
CA TYR A 171 -6.79 -15.17 16.80
C TYR A 171 -7.97 -16.05 17.19
N LYS A 172 -8.99 -15.40 17.70
CA LYS A 172 -10.29 -16.06 17.95
C LYS A 172 -11.00 -16.42 16.66
N CYS A 173 -11.75 -17.50 16.68
CA CYS A 173 -12.61 -17.86 15.55
C CYS A 173 -13.79 -16.87 15.44
N THR A 174 -14.15 -16.53 14.21
CA THR A 174 -15.22 -15.58 13.90
C THR A 174 -16.41 -16.28 13.23
N ILE A 175 -17.51 -15.55 13.03
CA ILE A 175 -18.69 -16.00 12.28
C ILE A 175 -18.37 -16.44 10.84
N TYR A 176 -17.22 -16.01 10.30
CA TYR A 176 -16.74 -16.40 8.96
C TYR A 176 -16.02 -17.75 8.94
N CYS A 177 -15.66 -18.29 10.10
CA CYS A 177 -15.12 -19.64 10.22
C CYS A 177 -16.19 -20.69 9.98
N SER A 178 -15.79 -21.90 9.55
CA SER A 178 -16.75 -23.00 9.39
C SER A 178 -17.39 -23.45 10.71
N CYS A 179 -16.75 -23.14 11.83
CA CYS A 179 -17.30 -23.29 13.18
C CYS A 179 -18.24 -22.15 13.62
N ARG A 180 -18.38 -21.10 12.80
CA ARG A 180 -19.20 -19.90 13.08
C ARG A 180 -18.92 -19.19 14.40
N GLY A 181 -17.73 -19.37 14.95
CA GLY A 181 -17.39 -18.87 16.28
C GLY A 181 -17.87 -19.76 17.44
N ASP A 182 -18.62 -20.82 17.17
CA ASP A 182 -19.12 -21.77 18.16
C ASP A 182 -18.08 -22.88 18.44
N CYS A 183 -16.92 -22.49 18.93
CA CYS A 183 -15.83 -23.43 19.24
C CYS A 183 -14.99 -22.94 20.43
N GLU A 184 -14.11 -23.80 20.92
CA GLU A 184 -13.27 -23.49 22.08
C GLU A 184 -12.21 -22.39 21.84
N ASN A 185 -12.10 -21.90 20.62
CA ASN A 185 -11.25 -20.76 20.22
C ASN A 185 -12.10 -19.53 19.83
N SER A 186 -13.21 -19.34 20.45
CA SER A 186 -14.11 -18.19 20.22
C SER A 186 -13.90 -17.07 21.24
#